data_0c786bc539ca099e98112b64f6a91b3f
#
_entry.id   0c786bc539ca099e98112b64f6a91b3f
#
_cell.length_a   1.000
_cell.length_b   1.000
_cell.length_c   1.000
_cell.angle_alpha   90.00
_cell.angle_beta   90.00
_cell.angle_gamma   90.00
#
_symmetry.space_group_name_H-M   'P 1'
#
loop_
_entity.id
_entity.type
_entity.pdbx_description
1 polymer ?
#
loop_
_entity_poly.entity_id
_entity_poly.type
_entity_poly.pdbx_seq_one_letter_code
_entity_poly.pdbx_strand_id
1 'polypeptide(L)'
;MPQRRSYIAGAQVGDRIYAAGGMVGETGRPLDLVARYDPATDTWETLRRLPEPVRAAAGAAVDGVFYVVGGTTADGNTADMNAYDPETDTWAPRASLPEPRFNHAAVALGGRIYVLGGYLEGEERRDVFVYDPATDSWSEGPELPIPNHAFDAVAVDGEIWMIGGRSEDEILRDVWILNPETGQWREGPTMPDPMELLGAAVAGDEIHAVWESTYQVYDMSTGEWTSGPRSRVTRHGLQTFYIDGVLFTVGGCTTRLVDSPIVERRVLRSR
;
A
#
# COMPACT_ATOMS: atom_id res chain seq x y z
N MET A 1 4.95 16.53 1.82
CA MET A 1 4.40 16.11 3.15
C MET A 1 4.89 17.06 4.22
N PRO A 2 4.09 17.36 5.26
CA PRO A 2 4.50 18.24 6.38
C PRO A 2 5.73 17.73 7.11
N GLN A 3 5.89 16.42 7.23
CA GLN A 3 7.05 15.77 7.82
C GLN A 3 7.52 14.63 6.91
N ARG A 4 8.84 14.55 6.69
CA ARG A 4 9.48 13.45 5.95
C ARG A 4 9.25 12.15 6.69
N ARG A 5 8.83 11.10 5.98
CA ARG A 5 8.59 9.78 6.58
C ARG A 5 8.46 8.69 5.52
N SER A 6 8.74 7.48 5.93
CA SER A 6 8.64 6.25 5.14
C SER A 6 7.74 5.23 5.84
N TYR A 7 7.43 4.13 5.17
CA TYR A 7 6.59 3.05 5.69
C TYR A 7 5.23 3.55 6.19
N ILE A 8 4.65 4.47 5.44
CA ILE A 8 3.32 5.05 5.70
C ILE A 8 2.22 4.08 5.27
N ALA A 9 1.10 4.09 5.99
CA ALA A 9 -0.17 3.60 5.47
C ALA A 9 -0.79 4.69 4.59
N GLY A 10 -1.15 4.34 3.36
CA GLY A 10 -1.70 5.30 2.42
C GLY A 10 -2.96 4.80 1.74
N ALA A 11 -3.89 5.70 1.41
CA ALA A 11 -5.03 5.42 0.57
C ALA A 11 -5.48 6.66 -0.20
N GLN A 12 -6.16 6.43 -1.31
CA GLN A 12 -6.89 7.45 -2.04
C GLN A 12 -8.36 7.44 -1.59
N VAL A 13 -8.87 8.61 -1.19
CA VAL A 13 -10.30 8.81 -0.93
C VAL A 13 -10.78 9.96 -1.83
N GLY A 14 -11.62 9.62 -2.79
CA GLY A 14 -11.99 10.56 -3.85
C GLY A 14 -10.77 11.04 -4.64
N ASP A 15 -10.61 12.34 -4.75
CA ASP A 15 -9.47 13.00 -5.42
C ASP A 15 -8.33 13.40 -4.46
N ARG A 16 -8.30 12.83 -3.25
CA ARG A 16 -7.31 13.14 -2.21
C ARG A 16 -6.49 11.92 -1.83
N ILE A 17 -5.23 12.17 -1.47
CA ILE A 17 -4.31 11.14 -0.96
C ILE A 17 -4.16 11.33 0.55
N TYR A 18 -4.38 10.26 1.30
CA TYR A 18 -4.21 10.20 2.74
C TYR A 18 -2.93 9.43 3.08
N ALA A 19 -2.19 9.93 4.05
CA ALA A 19 -0.96 9.30 4.54
C ALA A 19 -0.97 9.31 6.07
N ALA A 20 -0.91 8.13 6.67
CA ALA A 20 -0.97 7.95 8.12
C ALA A 20 0.25 7.17 8.64
N GLY A 21 0.68 7.48 9.85
CA GLY A 21 1.77 6.78 10.52
C GLY A 21 3.11 6.94 9.82
N GLY A 22 3.86 5.84 9.80
CA GLY A 22 5.21 5.76 9.24
C GLY A 22 6.29 5.95 10.29
N MET A 23 7.53 6.16 9.84
CA MET A 23 8.67 6.40 10.71
C MET A 23 9.58 7.50 10.14
N VAL A 24 10.44 8.06 10.99
CA VAL A 24 11.48 9.02 10.60
C VAL A 24 12.86 8.42 10.81
N GLY A 25 13.66 8.41 9.74
CA GLY A 25 15.09 8.17 9.73
C GLY A 25 15.54 6.89 10.43
N GLU A 26 16.78 6.89 10.88
CA GLU A 26 17.46 5.74 11.48
C GLU A 26 16.84 5.26 12.80
N THR A 27 16.02 6.08 13.45
CA THR A 27 15.43 5.70 14.75
C THR A 27 14.38 4.61 14.61
N GLY A 28 13.77 4.47 13.44
CA GLY A 28 12.67 3.53 13.19
C GLY A 28 11.43 3.77 14.06
N ARG A 29 11.37 4.89 14.79
CA ARG A 29 10.27 5.16 15.73
C ARG A 29 8.95 5.35 14.99
N PRO A 30 7.89 4.64 15.39
CA PRO A 30 6.56 4.83 14.82
C PRO A 30 6.02 6.25 15.06
N LEU A 31 5.19 6.72 14.13
CA LEU A 31 4.54 8.02 14.16
C LEU A 31 3.01 7.88 14.19
N ASP A 32 2.37 8.89 14.78
CA ASP A 32 0.90 9.07 14.81
C ASP A 32 0.39 10.11 13.81
N LEU A 33 1.28 10.66 12.98
CA LEU A 33 0.97 11.73 12.06
C LEU A 33 0.04 11.29 10.94
N VAL A 34 -0.98 12.11 10.67
CA VAL A 34 -1.89 11.93 9.53
C VAL A 34 -1.93 13.20 8.71
N ALA A 35 -1.90 13.07 7.41
CA ALA A 35 -1.97 14.19 6.49
C ALA A 35 -2.74 13.82 5.23
N ARG A 36 -3.44 14.80 4.66
CA ARG A 36 -4.16 14.72 3.39
C ARG A 36 -3.47 15.61 2.37
N TYR A 37 -3.27 15.09 1.18
CA TYR A 37 -2.75 15.82 0.03
C TYR A 37 -3.87 16.15 -0.94
N ASP A 38 -3.91 17.39 -1.37
CA ASP A 38 -4.79 17.88 -2.42
C ASP A 38 -3.97 18.09 -3.72
N PRO A 39 -4.14 17.24 -4.74
CA PRO A 39 -3.44 17.39 -6.01
C PRO A 39 -3.80 18.67 -6.77
N ALA A 40 -5.03 19.17 -6.64
CA ALA A 40 -5.50 20.35 -7.36
C ALA A 40 -4.82 21.64 -6.88
N THR A 41 -4.54 21.74 -5.58
CA THR A 41 -3.89 22.93 -4.97
C THR A 41 -2.41 22.70 -4.66
N ASP A 42 -1.91 21.46 -4.81
CA ASP A 42 -0.54 21.06 -4.41
C ASP A 42 -0.24 21.32 -2.94
N THR A 43 -1.21 21.10 -2.06
CA THR A 43 -1.07 21.38 -0.64
C THR A 43 -1.30 20.15 0.22
N TRP A 44 -0.63 20.14 1.39
CA TRP A 44 -0.84 19.17 2.44
C TRP A 44 -1.57 19.84 3.61
N GLU A 45 -2.53 19.11 4.14
CA GLU A 45 -3.22 19.44 5.38
C GLU A 45 -2.89 18.41 6.45
N THR A 46 -2.63 18.85 7.68
CA THR A 46 -2.47 17.96 8.84
C THR A 46 -3.84 17.67 9.42
N LEU A 47 -4.12 16.40 9.63
CA LEU A 47 -5.40 15.90 10.15
C LEU A 47 -5.24 15.38 11.58
N ARG A 48 -6.34 14.93 12.18
CA ARG A 48 -6.35 14.28 13.50
C ARG A 48 -5.40 13.08 13.49
N ARG A 49 -4.52 13.05 14.49
CA ARG A 49 -3.51 11.99 14.65
C ARG A 49 -4.15 10.63 14.86
N LEU A 50 -3.43 9.58 14.48
CA LEU A 50 -3.77 8.20 14.84
C LEU A 50 -3.91 8.06 16.35
N PRO A 51 -4.79 7.19 16.86
CA PRO A 51 -4.89 6.86 18.27
C PRO A 51 -3.58 6.33 18.85
N GLU A 52 -2.81 5.58 18.05
CA GLU A 52 -1.52 5.03 18.40
C GLU A 52 -0.51 5.20 17.27
N PRO A 53 0.77 5.54 17.56
CA PRO A 53 1.82 5.61 16.57
C PRO A 53 2.09 4.25 15.93
N VAL A 54 2.12 4.19 14.59
CA VAL A 54 2.35 2.93 13.85
C VAL A 54 3.21 3.17 12.61
N ARG A 55 4.02 2.18 12.25
CA ARG A 55 4.78 2.12 10.99
C ARG A 55 4.53 0.79 10.28
N ALA A 56 4.80 0.74 8.97
CA ALA A 56 4.65 -0.46 8.16
C ALA A 56 3.26 -1.12 8.27
N ALA A 57 2.25 -0.31 8.61
CA ALA A 57 0.84 -0.64 8.50
C ALA A 57 0.38 -0.51 7.05
N ALA A 58 -0.69 -1.18 6.68
CA ALA A 58 -1.32 -0.99 5.39
C ALA A 58 -2.52 -0.03 5.47
N GLY A 59 -2.80 0.63 4.34
CA GLY A 59 -3.93 1.54 4.21
C GLY A 59 -4.86 1.11 3.08
N ALA A 60 -6.17 1.24 3.27
CA ALA A 60 -7.17 1.04 2.23
C ALA A 60 -8.33 2.02 2.42
N ALA A 61 -9.12 2.23 1.38
CA ALA A 61 -10.31 3.08 1.48
C ALA A 61 -11.54 2.36 0.92
N VAL A 62 -12.65 2.42 1.68
CA VAL A 62 -13.96 1.89 1.28
C VAL A 62 -15.01 2.92 1.65
N ASP A 63 -15.90 3.24 0.73
CA ASP A 63 -17.06 4.14 0.92
C ASP A 63 -16.69 5.49 1.56
N GLY A 64 -15.56 6.07 1.14
CA GLY A 64 -15.11 7.37 1.62
C GLY A 64 -14.36 7.34 2.97
N VAL A 65 -14.24 6.19 3.61
CA VAL A 65 -13.55 5.99 4.89
C VAL A 65 -12.15 5.46 4.63
N PHE A 66 -11.15 6.02 5.31
CA PHE A 66 -9.77 5.56 5.27
C PHE A 66 -9.46 4.63 6.45
N TYR A 67 -9.01 3.43 6.16
CA TYR A 67 -8.65 2.40 7.13
C TYR A 67 -7.14 2.25 7.23
N VAL A 68 -6.63 2.13 8.45
CA VAL A 68 -5.23 1.80 8.76
C VAL A 68 -5.24 0.52 9.58
N VAL A 69 -4.50 -0.49 9.12
CA VAL A 69 -4.57 -1.84 9.68
C VAL A 69 -3.18 -2.41 9.94
N GLY A 70 -2.98 -3.05 11.09
CA GLY A 70 -1.74 -3.72 11.49
C GLY A 70 -0.56 -2.79 11.61
N GLY A 71 0.64 -3.29 11.36
CA GLY A 71 1.90 -2.57 11.45
C GLY A 71 2.67 -2.85 12.72
N THR A 72 3.61 -1.95 13.04
CA THR A 72 4.47 -2.05 14.24
C THR A 72 4.35 -0.78 15.07
N THR A 73 4.03 -0.93 16.33
CA THR A 73 3.99 0.12 17.37
C THR A 73 5.30 0.14 18.17
N ALA A 74 5.35 0.93 19.23
CA ALA A 74 6.48 0.90 20.17
C ALA A 74 6.56 -0.43 20.96
N ASP A 75 5.42 -1.09 21.14
CA ASP A 75 5.27 -2.32 21.95
C ASP A 75 5.40 -3.60 21.11
N GLY A 76 5.51 -3.48 19.77
CA GLY A 76 5.64 -4.61 18.85
C GLY A 76 4.64 -4.57 17.70
N ASN A 77 4.43 -5.72 17.07
CA ASN A 77 3.46 -5.81 15.98
C ASN A 77 2.03 -5.74 16.52
N THR A 78 1.17 -5.02 15.81
CA THR A 78 -0.23 -4.85 16.20
C THR A 78 -1.19 -5.48 15.18
N ALA A 79 -2.35 -5.89 15.69
CA ALA A 79 -3.50 -6.33 14.90
C ALA A 79 -4.56 -5.23 14.77
N ASP A 80 -4.34 -4.07 15.36
CA ASP A 80 -5.34 -3.01 15.42
C ASP A 80 -5.74 -2.49 14.05
N MET A 81 -7.01 -2.17 13.93
CA MET A 81 -7.59 -1.49 12.78
C MET A 81 -8.32 -0.25 13.23
N ASN A 82 -8.02 0.86 12.60
CA ASN A 82 -8.68 2.13 12.85
C ASN A 82 -9.25 2.70 11.55
N ALA A 83 -10.47 3.20 11.60
CA ALA A 83 -11.16 3.86 10.50
C ALA A 83 -11.21 5.36 10.73
N TYR A 84 -10.77 6.12 9.74
CA TYR A 84 -10.81 7.58 9.72
C TYR A 84 -11.96 8.06 8.83
N ASP A 85 -12.81 8.87 9.40
CA ASP A 85 -13.87 9.56 8.67
C ASP A 85 -13.40 10.98 8.30
N PRO A 86 -13.21 11.28 7.02
CA PRO A 86 -12.78 12.59 6.56
C PRO A 86 -13.80 13.71 6.75
N GLU A 87 -15.08 13.39 6.85
CA GLU A 87 -16.15 14.39 7.02
C GLU A 87 -16.17 14.95 8.45
N THR A 88 -15.85 14.09 9.43
CA THR A 88 -15.89 14.46 10.86
C THR A 88 -14.50 14.69 11.46
N ASP A 89 -13.42 14.40 10.73
CA ASP A 89 -12.02 14.39 11.21
C ASP A 89 -11.88 13.54 12.48
N THR A 90 -12.42 12.31 12.47
CA THR A 90 -12.39 11.42 13.63
C THR A 90 -11.90 10.02 13.29
N TRP A 91 -11.26 9.37 14.26
CA TRP A 91 -10.89 7.96 14.23
C TRP A 91 -11.85 7.13 15.06
N ALA A 92 -12.22 5.96 14.58
CA ALA A 92 -12.98 4.94 15.30
C ALA A 92 -12.26 3.60 15.21
N PRO A 93 -12.09 2.87 16.34
CA PRO A 93 -11.55 1.50 16.28
C PRO A 93 -12.53 0.58 15.54
N ARG A 94 -11.97 -0.41 14.87
CA ARG A 94 -12.71 -1.48 14.20
C ARG A 94 -12.23 -2.84 14.71
N ALA A 95 -12.92 -3.90 14.30
CA ALA A 95 -12.50 -5.26 14.64
C ALA A 95 -11.03 -5.47 14.23
N SER A 96 -10.20 -5.87 15.18
CA SER A 96 -8.78 -6.15 14.94
C SER A 96 -8.59 -7.34 14.01
N LEU A 97 -7.47 -7.36 13.26
CA LEU A 97 -7.03 -8.53 12.51
C LEU A 97 -7.00 -9.78 13.42
N PRO A 98 -7.25 -10.97 12.88
CA PRO A 98 -7.07 -12.22 13.63
C PRO A 98 -5.66 -12.41 14.18
N GLU A 99 -4.64 -11.91 13.46
CA GLU A 99 -3.23 -11.97 13.86
C GLU A 99 -2.51 -10.66 13.53
N PRO A 100 -1.59 -10.18 14.41
CA PRO A 100 -0.78 -8.99 14.11
C PRO A 100 0.16 -9.24 12.94
N ARG A 101 0.49 -8.19 12.17
CA ARG A 101 1.44 -8.26 11.05
C ARG A 101 1.91 -6.89 10.58
N PHE A 102 3.05 -6.86 9.92
CA PHE A 102 3.57 -5.66 9.26
C PHE A 102 4.11 -5.98 7.86
N ASN A 103 4.37 -4.96 7.05
CA ASN A 103 4.78 -5.10 5.64
C ASN A 103 3.84 -6.01 4.82
N HIS A 104 2.58 -6.04 5.19
CA HIS A 104 1.49 -6.67 4.43
C HIS A 104 0.87 -5.65 3.47
N ALA A 105 0.12 -6.12 2.48
CA ALA A 105 -0.68 -5.25 1.64
C ALA A 105 -2.15 -5.24 2.09
N ALA A 106 -2.82 -4.11 1.83
CA ALA A 106 -4.27 -4.00 1.96
C ALA A 106 -4.86 -3.38 0.70
N VAL A 107 -5.86 -4.03 0.13
CA VAL A 107 -6.53 -3.58 -1.09
C VAL A 107 -8.05 -3.63 -0.92
N ALA A 108 -8.71 -2.57 -1.37
CA ALA A 108 -10.17 -2.50 -1.37
C ALA A 108 -10.72 -3.07 -2.68
N LEU A 109 -11.69 -3.99 -2.58
CA LEU A 109 -12.39 -4.56 -3.73
C LEU A 109 -13.81 -4.98 -3.32
N GLY A 110 -14.81 -4.58 -4.10
CA GLY A 110 -16.20 -4.97 -3.88
C GLY A 110 -16.76 -4.53 -2.53
N GLY A 111 -16.34 -3.36 -2.00
CA GLY A 111 -16.77 -2.84 -0.71
C GLY A 111 -16.11 -3.54 0.50
N ARG A 112 -15.12 -4.39 0.29
CA ARG A 112 -14.36 -5.11 1.32
C ARG A 112 -12.88 -4.75 1.27
N ILE A 113 -12.16 -5.03 2.36
CA ILE A 113 -10.70 -4.86 2.44
C ILE A 113 -10.07 -6.24 2.56
N TYR A 114 -9.17 -6.55 1.63
CA TYR A 114 -8.34 -7.74 1.64
C TYR A 114 -6.98 -7.38 2.23
N VAL A 115 -6.59 -8.06 3.29
CA VAL A 115 -5.26 -7.96 3.91
C VAL A 115 -4.49 -9.23 3.57
N LEU A 116 -3.36 -9.07 2.89
CA LEU A 116 -2.63 -10.17 2.28
C LEU A 116 -1.22 -10.28 2.87
N GLY A 117 -0.81 -11.49 3.25
CA GLY A 117 0.56 -11.81 3.64
C GLY A 117 1.12 -10.96 4.77
N GLY A 118 2.38 -10.56 4.63
CA GLY A 118 3.11 -9.77 5.63
C GLY A 118 4.11 -10.60 6.42
N TYR A 119 4.58 -10.04 7.54
CA TYR A 119 5.62 -10.64 8.37
C TYR A 119 5.21 -10.63 9.85
N LEU A 120 5.44 -11.71 10.56
CA LEU A 120 5.16 -11.89 11.99
C LEU A 120 6.18 -12.82 12.63
N GLU A 121 6.81 -12.38 13.74
CA GLU A 121 7.68 -13.19 14.59
C GLU A 121 8.80 -13.96 13.86
N GLY A 122 9.35 -13.37 12.80
CA GLY A 122 10.43 -14.00 12.03
C GLY A 122 9.94 -14.83 10.85
N GLU A 123 8.64 -14.88 10.60
CA GLU A 123 8.02 -15.67 9.54
C GLU A 123 7.21 -14.82 8.55
N GLU A 124 7.35 -15.15 7.29
CA GLU A 124 6.51 -14.62 6.21
C GLU A 124 5.16 -15.32 6.21
N ARG A 125 4.11 -14.53 5.96
CA ARG A 125 2.73 -15.03 6.05
C ARG A 125 2.14 -15.33 4.68
N ARG A 126 1.22 -16.32 4.66
CA ARG A 126 0.40 -16.66 3.48
C ARG A 126 -1.06 -16.30 3.68
N ASP A 127 -1.45 -16.00 4.92
CA ASP A 127 -2.84 -15.77 5.28
C ASP A 127 -3.39 -14.55 4.52
N VAL A 128 -4.62 -14.67 4.08
CA VAL A 128 -5.43 -13.58 3.55
C VAL A 128 -6.64 -13.42 4.46
N PHE A 129 -6.86 -12.21 4.94
CA PHE A 129 -8.04 -11.88 5.71
C PHE A 129 -8.90 -10.87 4.95
N VAL A 130 -10.21 -11.06 5.00
CA VAL A 130 -11.19 -10.21 4.32
C VAL A 130 -12.06 -9.53 5.36
N TYR A 131 -11.98 -8.21 5.41
CA TYR A 131 -12.81 -7.38 6.28
C TYR A 131 -14.06 -6.91 5.56
N ASP A 132 -15.19 -7.04 6.22
CA ASP A 132 -16.46 -6.50 5.77
C ASP A 132 -16.86 -5.33 6.67
N PRO A 133 -16.79 -4.07 6.16
CA PRO A 133 -17.14 -2.88 6.93
C PRO A 133 -18.59 -2.84 7.40
N ALA A 134 -19.51 -3.50 6.68
CA ALA A 134 -20.93 -3.49 7.02
C ALA A 134 -21.23 -4.30 8.28
N THR A 135 -20.44 -5.34 8.56
CA THR A 135 -20.60 -6.21 9.73
C THR A 135 -19.52 -6.02 10.79
N ASP A 136 -18.52 -5.18 10.51
CA ASP A 136 -17.31 -4.97 11.34
C ASP A 136 -16.66 -6.31 11.72
N SER A 137 -16.42 -7.18 10.74
CA SER A 137 -15.91 -8.53 11.00
C SER A 137 -14.95 -9.02 9.92
N TRP A 138 -14.08 -9.95 10.31
CA TRP A 138 -13.11 -10.61 9.46
C TRP A 138 -13.54 -12.03 9.09
N SER A 139 -13.17 -12.46 7.90
CA SER A 139 -13.19 -13.84 7.44
C SER A 139 -11.86 -14.22 6.81
N GLU A 140 -11.57 -15.52 6.76
CA GLU A 140 -10.42 -16.03 6.02
C GLU A 140 -10.68 -15.95 4.51
N GLY A 141 -9.64 -15.57 3.77
CA GLY A 141 -9.57 -15.61 2.32
C GLY A 141 -8.69 -16.75 1.81
N PRO A 142 -8.56 -16.91 0.48
CA PRO A 142 -7.65 -17.89 -0.12
C PRO A 142 -6.21 -17.55 0.16
N GLU A 143 -5.44 -18.45 0.80
CA GLU A 143 -4.03 -18.25 1.09
C GLU A 143 -3.21 -17.89 -0.14
N LEU A 144 -2.17 -17.07 0.04
CA LEU A 144 -1.19 -16.76 -1.00
C LEU A 144 -0.52 -18.05 -1.54
N PRO A 145 -0.20 -18.12 -2.83
CA PRO A 145 0.53 -19.25 -3.40
C PRO A 145 1.90 -19.48 -2.75
N ILE A 146 2.55 -18.39 -2.34
CA ILE A 146 3.83 -18.38 -1.64
C ILE A 146 3.75 -17.45 -0.43
N PRO A 147 4.49 -17.69 0.67
CA PRO A 147 4.65 -16.70 1.73
C PRO A 147 5.24 -15.43 1.13
N ASN A 148 4.74 -14.25 1.51
CA ASN A 148 5.25 -13.00 0.94
C ASN A 148 5.03 -11.82 1.87
N HIS A 149 5.96 -10.87 1.83
CA HIS A 149 5.87 -9.58 2.50
C HIS A 149 6.51 -8.47 1.65
N ALA A 150 6.31 -7.22 2.04
CA ALA A 150 6.91 -6.07 1.35
C ALA A 150 6.54 -5.94 -0.15
N PHE A 151 5.42 -6.51 -0.53
CA PHE A 151 4.81 -6.36 -1.85
C PHE A 151 3.73 -5.27 -1.82
N ASP A 152 3.20 -4.94 -3.00
CA ASP A 152 1.97 -4.16 -3.08
C ASP A 152 0.88 -4.94 -3.83
N ALA A 153 -0.37 -4.52 -3.66
CA ALA A 153 -1.51 -5.14 -4.30
C ALA A 153 -2.49 -4.08 -4.83
N VAL A 154 -2.99 -4.32 -6.04
CA VAL A 154 -3.96 -3.46 -6.70
C VAL A 154 -5.18 -4.25 -7.15
N ALA A 155 -6.34 -3.58 -7.21
CA ALA A 155 -7.57 -4.15 -7.77
C ALA A 155 -7.68 -3.77 -9.26
N VAL A 156 -7.89 -4.77 -10.10
CA VAL A 156 -8.04 -4.62 -11.55
C VAL A 156 -9.19 -5.52 -12.01
N ASP A 157 -10.20 -4.95 -12.63
CA ASP A 157 -11.33 -5.68 -13.25
C ASP A 157 -11.96 -6.77 -12.35
N GLY A 158 -12.10 -6.48 -11.05
CA GLY A 158 -12.68 -7.42 -10.08
C GLY A 158 -11.72 -8.48 -9.55
N GLU A 159 -10.44 -8.42 -9.88
CA GLU A 159 -9.37 -9.29 -9.41
C GLU A 159 -8.34 -8.51 -8.58
N ILE A 160 -7.59 -9.22 -7.73
CA ILE A 160 -6.48 -8.65 -6.94
C ILE A 160 -5.16 -9.11 -7.52
N TRP A 161 -4.33 -8.15 -7.90
CA TRP A 161 -2.99 -8.36 -8.43
C TRP A 161 -1.97 -8.09 -7.33
N MET A 162 -1.27 -9.11 -6.87
CA MET A 162 -0.12 -9.05 -5.96
C MET A 162 1.15 -8.89 -6.78
N ILE A 163 1.96 -7.87 -6.48
CA ILE A 163 3.09 -7.47 -7.33
C ILE A 163 4.38 -7.48 -6.52
N GLY A 164 5.36 -8.30 -6.91
CA GLY A 164 6.67 -8.37 -6.30
C GLY A 164 6.67 -8.81 -4.84
N GLY A 165 7.50 -8.17 -4.03
CA GLY A 165 7.70 -8.48 -2.63
C GLY A 165 8.98 -9.25 -2.34
N ARG A 166 9.00 -9.92 -1.18
CA ARG A 166 10.12 -10.76 -0.73
C ARG A 166 9.61 -12.07 -0.16
N SER A 167 10.29 -13.14 -0.50
CA SER A 167 10.07 -14.49 0.04
C SER A 167 11.39 -15.22 0.15
N GLU A 168 11.66 -15.90 1.28
CA GLU A 168 12.88 -16.69 1.51
C GLU A 168 14.18 -15.92 1.18
N ASP A 169 14.29 -14.65 1.61
CA ASP A 169 15.42 -13.76 1.32
C ASP A 169 15.58 -13.32 -0.15
N GLU A 170 14.69 -13.72 -1.06
CA GLU A 170 14.70 -13.29 -2.45
C GLU A 170 13.72 -12.16 -2.71
N ILE A 171 14.16 -11.15 -3.46
CA ILE A 171 13.28 -10.10 -3.98
C ILE A 171 12.60 -10.66 -5.24
N LEU A 172 11.27 -10.59 -5.24
CA LEU A 172 10.46 -11.24 -6.25
C LEU A 172 10.18 -10.34 -7.46
N ARG A 173 10.04 -10.99 -8.61
CA ARG A 173 9.48 -10.41 -9.84
C ARG A 173 8.12 -10.99 -10.20
N ASP A 174 7.62 -11.85 -9.32
CA ASP A 174 6.39 -12.58 -9.56
C ASP A 174 5.18 -11.67 -9.40
N VAL A 175 4.19 -11.93 -10.22
CA VAL A 175 2.85 -11.35 -10.11
C VAL A 175 1.88 -12.50 -9.93
N TRP A 176 1.04 -12.41 -8.91
CA TRP A 176 -0.01 -13.37 -8.66
C TRP A 176 -1.37 -12.69 -8.70
N ILE A 177 -2.35 -13.36 -9.28
CA ILE A 177 -3.67 -12.78 -9.50
C ILE A 177 -4.72 -13.65 -8.83
N LEU A 178 -5.45 -13.07 -7.87
CA LEU A 178 -6.59 -13.70 -7.21
C LEU A 178 -7.88 -13.31 -7.91
N ASN A 179 -8.67 -14.30 -8.24
CA ASN A 179 -10.09 -14.10 -8.51
C ASN A 179 -10.88 -14.35 -7.20
N PRO A 180 -11.43 -13.30 -6.56
CA PRO A 180 -12.09 -13.44 -5.27
C PRO A 180 -13.41 -14.23 -5.33
N GLU A 181 -14.08 -14.27 -6.48
CA GLU A 181 -15.34 -15.00 -6.66
C GLU A 181 -15.13 -16.51 -6.65
N THR A 182 -14.02 -16.98 -7.24
CA THR A 182 -13.68 -18.40 -7.29
C THR A 182 -12.73 -18.83 -6.18
N GLY A 183 -12.07 -17.87 -5.52
CA GLY A 183 -11.02 -18.12 -4.54
C GLY A 183 -9.73 -18.68 -5.12
N GLN A 184 -9.51 -18.58 -6.43
CA GLN A 184 -8.36 -19.17 -7.11
C GLN A 184 -7.30 -18.14 -7.44
N TRP A 185 -6.03 -18.50 -7.17
CA TRP A 185 -4.84 -17.79 -7.61
C TRP A 185 -4.34 -18.35 -8.95
N ARG A 186 -3.81 -17.47 -9.78
CA ARG A 186 -3.04 -17.82 -10.99
C ARG A 186 -1.77 -16.96 -11.08
N GLU A 187 -0.77 -17.49 -11.78
CA GLU A 187 0.39 -16.70 -12.14
C GLU A 187 -0.01 -15.59 -13.12
N GLY A 188 0.53 -14.42 -12.89
CA GLY A 188 0.45 -13.26 -13.75
C GLY A 188 1.72 -13.08 -14.59
N PRO A 189 1.78 -12.04 -15.43
CA PRO A 189 2.96 -11.73 -16.23
C PRO A 189 4.11 -11.25 -15.33
N THR A 190 5.26 -11.93 -15.44
CA THR A 190 6.47 -11.68 -14.64
C THR A 190 7.08 -10.31 -14.97
N MET A 191 7.45 -9.55 -13.95
CA MET A 191 8.14 -8.25 -14.09
C MET A 191 9.56 -8.40 -14.67
N PRO A 192 10.06 -7.41 -15.43
CA PRO A 192 11.46 -7.38 -15.89
C PRO A 192 12.49 -7.42 -14.75
N ASP A 193 12.28 -6.58 -13.73
CA ASP A 193 13.14 -6.46 -12.55
C ASP A 193 12.39 -6.82 -11.28
N PRO A 194 13.03 -7.47 -10.28
CA PRO A 194 12.42 -7.74 -8.99
C PRO A 194 12.21 -6.44 -8.20
N MET A 195 11.17 -6.38 -7.38
CA MET A 195 10.83 -5.22 -6.56
C MET A 195 10.30 -5.64 -5.19
N GLU A 196 10.71 -4.91 -4.14
CA GLU A 196 10.16 -5.02 -2.79
C GLU A 196 9.89 -3.63 -2.20
N LEU A 197 9.08 -3.51 -1.15
CA LEU A 197 8.73 -2.22 -0.54
C LEU A 197 8.33 -1.18 -1.60
N LEU A 198 7.69 -1.67 -2.65
CA LEU A 198 7.24 -0.90 -3.80
C LEU A 198 5.90 -0.22 -3.53
N GLY A 199 5.52 0.70 -4.41
CA GLY A 199 4.15 1.19 -4.51
C GLY A 199 3.63 0.94 -5.92
N ALA A 200 2.39 0.47 -6.02
CA ALA A 200 1.71 0.21 -7.28
C ALA A 200 0.42 1.00 -7.39
N ALA A 201 0.03 1.34 -8.62
CA ALA A 201 -1.24 1.99 -8.92
C ALA A 201 -1.76 1.61 -10.30
N VAL A 202 -3.08 1.57 -10.44
CA VAL A 202 -3.76 1.34 -11.72
C VAL A 202 -4.12 2.69 -12.35
N ALA A 203 -3.80 2.85 -13.63
CA ALA A 203 -4.06 4.06 -14.40
C ALA A 203 -4.62 3.69 -15.78
N GLY A 204 -5.95 3.68 -15.91
CA GLY A 204 -6.60 3.16 -17.13
C GLY A 204 -6.24 1.71 -17.37
N ASP A 205 -5.70 1.41 -18.54
CA ASP A 205 -5.28 0.05 -18.92
C ASP A 205 -3.81 -0.27 -18.53
N GLU A 206 -3.25 0.45 -17.56
CA GLU A 206 -1.86 0.27 -17.14
C GLU A 206 -1.76 0.05 -15.62
N ILE A 207 -0.84 -0.83 -15.20
CA ILE A 207 -0.39 -0.95 -13.80
C ILE A 207 1.03 -0.37 -13.73
N HIS A 208 1.22 0.58 -12.83
CA HIS A 208 2.48 1.25 -12.60
C HIS A 208 3.10 0.79 -11.29
N ALA A 209 4.32 0.25 -11.31
CA ALA A 209 5.08 -0.18 -10.15
C ALA A 209 6.35 0.67 -9.99
N VAL A 210 6.59 1.16 -8.76
CA VAL A 210 7.72 2.05 -8.43
C VAL A 210 8.45 1.51 -7.22
N TRP A 211 9.76 1.30 -7.34
CA TRP A 211 10.66 0.92 -6.25
C TRP A 211 12.05 1.51 -6.47
N GLU A 212 12.58 2.18 -5.47
CA GLU A 212 13.84 2.92 -5.59
C GLU A 212 13.82 3.88 -6.81
N SER A 213 14.72 3.70 -7.76
CA SER A 213 14.70 4.43 -9.04
C SER A 213 14.02 3.64 -10.17
N THR A 214 13.65 2.37 -9.92
CA THR A 214 13.03 1.50 -10.91
C THR A 214 11.56 1.85 -11.07
N TYR A 215 11.11 1.91 -12.31
CA TYR A 215 9.73 2.17 -12.67
C TYR A 215 9.36 1.23 -13.80
N GLN A 216 8.34 0.44 -13.59
CA GLN A 216 7.84 -0.54 -14.55
C GLN A 216 6.35 -0.32 -14.80
N VAL A 217 5.93 -0.59 -16.00
CA VAL A 217 4.55 -0.43 -16.44
C VAL A 217 4.08 -1.72 -17.11
N TYR A 218 2.98 -2.26 -16.64
CA TYR A 218 2.26 -3.32 -17.30
C TYR A 218 1.14 -2.73 -18.14
N ASP A 219 1.14 -3.02 -19.42
CA ASP A 219 0.09 -2.63 -20.35
C ASP A 219 -0.89 -3.80 -20.52
N MET A 220 -2.11 -3.67 -19.99
CA MET A 220 -3.13 -4.72 -20.03
C MET A 220 -3.61 -5.01 -21.46
N SER A 221 -3.48 -4.06 -22.38
CA SER A 221 -3.87 -4.25 -23.77
C SER A 221 -2.91 -5.14 -24.55
N THR A 222 -1.61 -5.10 -24.20
CA THR A 222 -0.57 -5.92 -24.83
C THR A 222 -0.20 -7.15 -24.00
N GLY A 223 -0.50 -7.12 -22.69
CA GLY A 223 -0.12 -8.17 -21.77
C GLY A 223 1.37 -8.18 -21.40
N GLU A 224 2.07 -7.05 -21.56
CA GLU A 224 3.51 -6.98 -21.37
C GLU A 224 3.95 -5.93 -20.35
N TRP A 225 4.99 -6.26 -19.59
CA TRP A 225 5.72 -5.30 -18.75
C TRP A 225 6.81 -4.60 -19.53
N THR A 226 6.95 -3.31 -19.32
CA THR A 226 8.03 -2.48 -19.86
C THR A 226 8.69 -1.66 -18.77
N SER A 227 10.01 -1.40 -18.91
CA SER A 227 10.71 -0.47 -18.03
C SER A 227 10.47 0.96 -18.50
N GLY A 228 9.94 1.76 -17.59
CA GLY A 228 9.74 3.20 -17.81
C GLY A 228 10.96 4.03 -17.43
N PRO A 229 10.91 5.36 -17.62
CA PRO A 229 11.97 6.27 -17.22
C PRO A 229 12.12 6.27 -15.71
N ARG A 230 13.37 6.13 -15.22
CA ARG A 230 13.68 6.05 -13.80
C ARG A 230 13.08 7.19 -12.97
N SER A 231 12.72 6.90 -11.74
CA SER A 231 12.34 7.91 -10.75
C SER A 231 13.52 8.84 -10.45
N ARG A 232 13.23 10.12 -10.23
CA ARG A 232 14.26 11.12 -9.94
C ARG A 232 14.89 10.95 -8.56
N VAL A 233 14.16 10.36 -7.65
CA VAL A 233 14.58 10.12 -6.27
C VAL A 233 14.52 8.63 -5.97
N THR A 234 15.66 8.06 -5.59
CA THR A 234 15.75 6.66 -5.17
C THR A 234 15.15 6.51 -3.78
N ARG A 235 14.08 5.73 -3.63
CA ARG A 235 13.40 5.51 -2.35
C ARG A 235 12.56 4.24 -2.35
N HIS A 236 12.42 3.62 -1.18
CA HIS A 236 11.58 2.45 -0.92
C HIS A 236 10.64 2.71 0.27
N GLY A 237 9.68 1.85 0.51
CA GLY A 237 8.65 2.05 1.55
C GLY A 237 7.79 3.27 1.26
N LEU A 238 7.46 3.46 0.00
CA LEU A 238 6.63 4.51 -0.56
C LEU A 238 5.23 3.99 -0.89
N GLN A 239 4.31 4.91 -1.21
CA GLN A 239 2.99 4.59 -1.72
C GLN A 239 2.78 5.29 -3.06
N THR A 240 2.04 4.65 -3.97
CA THR A 240 1.77 5.18 -5.31
C THR A 240 0.27 5.27 -5.55
N PHE A 241 -0.18 6.38 -6.16
CA PHE A 241 -1.57 6.68 -6.43
C PHE A 241 -1.73 7.28 -7.83
N TYR A 242 -2.89 7.08 -8.43
CA TYR A 242 -3.23 7.69 -9.71
C TYR A 242 -4.48 8.55 -9.58
N ILE A 243 -4.37 9.84 -9.94
CA ILE A 243 -5.48 10.79 -9.93
C ILE A 243 -5.39 11.68 -11.18
N ASP A 244 -6.45 11.75 -11.95
CA ASP A 244 -6.63 12.68 -13.07
C ASP A 244 -5.45 12.74 -14.05
N GLY A 245 -4.96 11.59 -14.51
CA GLY A 245 -3.85 11.53 -15.47
C GLY A 245 -2.47 11.69 -14.87
N VAL A 246 -2.36 11.76 -13.54
CA VAL A 246 -1.09 11.94 -12.84
C VAL A 246 -0.83 10.81 -11.85
N LEU A 247 0.35 10.22 -11.94
CA LEU A 247 0.86 9.27 -10.96
C LEU A 247 1.59 10.04 -9.85
N PHE A 248 1.21 9.78 -8.61
CA PHE A 248 1.78 10.37 -7.41
C PHE A 248 2.52 9.31 -6.61
N THR A 249 3.79 9.55 -6.30
CA THR A 249 4.56 8.69 -5.41
C THR A 249 4.90 9.45 -4.14
N VAL A 250 4.46 8.93 -2.99
CA VAL A 250 4.44 9.64 -1.70
C VAL A 250 5.27 8.90 -0.67
N GLY A 251 6.05 9.65 0.12
CA GLY A 251 6.86 9.10 1.21
C GLY A 251 8.09 8.35 0.71
N GLY A 252 8.52 7.40 1.52
CA GLY A 252 9.68 6.55 1.28
C GLY A 252 10.99 7.14 1.82
N CYS A 253 11.98 6.26 2.01
CA CYS A 253 13.33 6.64 2.41
C CYS A 253 14.36 6.21 1.36
N THR A 254 15.47 6.94 1.31
CA THR A 254 16.61 6.58 0.48
C THR A 254 17.42 5.45 1.13
N THR A 255 18.32 4.84 0.37
CA THR A 255 19.25 3.79 0.85
C THR A 255 20.11 4.23 2.05
N ARG A 256 20.17 5.52 2.36
CA ARG A 256 20.84 6.08 3.56
C ARG A 256 19.86 6.39 4.68
N LEU A 257 18.65 5.82 4.67
CA LEU A 257 17.57 6.06 5.64
C LEU A 257 17.20 7.56 5.80
N VAL A 258 17.36 8.33 4.73
CA VAL A 258 16.92 9.73 4.69
C VAL A 258 15.53 9.76 4.09
N ASP A 259 14.52 10.01 4.92
CA ASP A 259 13.13 10.10 4.47
C ASP A 259 12.92 11.25 3.48
N SER A 260 12.00 11.04 2.55
CA SER A 260 11.65 12.03 1.53
C SER A 260 10.34 12.74 1.87
N PRO A 261 10.30 14.08 1.83
CA PRO A 261 9.05 14.83 1.90
C PRO A 261 8.39 14.94 0.53
N ILE A 262 9.06 14.44 -0.52
CA ILE A 262 8.72 14.72 -1.91
C ILE A 262 7.50 13.89 -2.29
N VAL A 263 6.54 14.56 -2.95
CA VAL A 263 5.55 13.94 -3.80
C VAL A 263 6.12 14.01 -5.22
N GLU A 264 6.53 12.87 -5.77
CA GLU A 264 6.91 12.82 -7.18
C GLU A 264 5.64 12.70 -8.02
N ARG A 265 5.53 13.55 -9.03
CA ARG A 265 4.40 13.57 -9.95
C ARG A 265 4.87 13.17 -11.34
N ARG A 266 4.16 12.28 -11.94
CA ARG A 266 4.36 11.87 -13.32
C ARG A 266 3.05 12.00 -14.09
N VAL A 267 2.99 12.95 -15.00
CA VAL A 267 1.86 13.09 -15.93
C VAL A 267 1.94 11.94 -16.92
N LEU A 268 0.92 11.12 -16.95
CA LEU A 268 0.77 10.06 -17.93
C LEU A 268 0.15 10.68 -19.20
N ARG A 269 0.79 10.45 -20.35
CA ARG A 269 0.23 10.92 -21.61
C ARG A 269 -0.89 9.96 -22.00
N SER A 270 -2.06 10.50 -22.32
CA SER A 270 -3.10 9.72 -23.01
C SER A 270 -2.51 9.18 -24.32
N ARG A 271 -2.57 7.90 -24.52
CA ARG A 271 -2.25 7.25 -25.81
C ARG A 271 -3.31 7.54 -26.85
#